data_e713f0f9c535d48cad6c34ca1ab1b955
#
_entry.id   e713f0f9c535d48cad6c34ca1ab1b955
#
_cell.length_a   1.000
_cell.length_b   1.000
_cell.length_c   1.000
_cell.angle_alpha   90.00
_cell.angle_beta   90.00
_cell.angle_gamma   90.00
#
_symmetry.space_group_name_H-M   'P 1'
#
loop_
_entity.id
_entity.type
_entity.pdbx_description
1 polymer ?
#
loop_
_entity_poly.entity_id
_entity_poly.type
_entity_poly.pdbx_seq_one_letter_code
_entity_poly.pdbx_strand_id
1 'polypeptide(L)'
;SVALSGYLEQLVMPYIGNNIILTYIFAFIEEISKMAIFFLFVFDNKYYDDMYDGLVYMMLIALSFAGLENVMYAFSESTIQKSISLSIMRDITTIPLHVICGIIIGYFLSLSSFSKNKERKYINILLALLLSAALHGTFNSLMNLLGSLNINYDSSVQVILFEALPLILIMIALFVVAVKFIKKNIKLNEVYMENKEYDTKHKYLMTYDEYMNSNDRRRRVDTYNKISIKEKITKEEN
;
A
#
# COMPACT_ATOMS: atom_id res chain seq x y z
N SER A 1 -10.81 -4.42 6.98
CA SER A 1 -10.30 -3.04 7.23
C SER A 1 -11.41 -2.00 7.11
N VAL A 2 -12.26 -2.01 6.06
CA VAL A 2 -13.34 -1.01 5.86
C VAL A 2 -14.28 -0.89 7.05
N ALA A 3 -14.76 -2.00 7.63
CA ALA A 3 -15.62 -1.95 8.82
C ALA A 3 -14.90 -1.37 10.04
N LEU A 4 -13.60 -1.63 10.19
CA LEU A 4 -12.79 -1.08 11.28
C LEU A 4 -12.58 0.43 11.10
N SER A 5 -12.24 0.88 9.90
CA SER A 5 -12.07 2.33 9.65
C SER A 5 -13.37 3.08 9.86
N GLY A 6 -14.49 2.62 9.29
CA GLY A 6 -15.78 3.25 9.47
C GLY A 6 -16.24 3.34 10.93
N TYR A 7 -15.95 2.32 11.75
CA TYR A 7 -16.22 2.38 13.19
C TYR A 7 -15.34 3.43 13.90
N LEU A 8 -14.05 3.48 13.60
CA LEU A 8 -13.13 4.45 14.20
C LEU A 8 -13.47 5.90 13.78
N GLU A 9 -13.88 6.10 12.54
CA GLU A 9 -14.33 7.39 12.03
C GLU A 9 -15.57 7.90 12.76
N GLN A 10 -16.56 7.03 12.99
CA GLN A 10 -17.75 7.36 13.78
C GLN A 10 -17.41 7.75 15.23
N LEU A 11 -16.38 7.14 15.82
CA LEU A 11 -15.94 7.51 17.16
C LEU A 11 -15.26 8.89 17.22
N VAL A 12 -14.54 9.27 16.16
CA VAL A 12 -13.75 10.52 16.12
C VAL A 12 -14.57 11.72 15.68
N MET A 13 -15.55 11.52 14.78
CA MET A 13 -16.36 12.58 14.19
C MET A 13 -17.01 13.55 15.20
N PRO A 14 -17.58 13.09 16.34
CA PRO A 14 -18.20 14.01 17.33
C PRO A 14 -17.22 14.96 18.00
N TYR A 15 -15.93 14.64 18.07
CA TYR A 15 -14.94 15.39 18.82
C TYR A 15 -14.23 16.47 18.00
N ILE A 16 -14.19 16.34 16.66
CA ILE A 16 -13.38 17.21 15.80
C ILE A 16 -14.26 18.15 14.96
N GLY A 17 -15.51 17.78 14.73
CA GLY A 17 -16.40 18.52 13.82
C GLY A 17 -16.00 18.35 12.35
N ASN A 18 -16.78 18.96 11.44
CA ASN A 18 -16.57 18.86 10.00
C ASN A 18 -15.58 19.93 9.52
N ASN A 19 -14.29 19.59 9.47
CA ASN A 19 -13.24 20.47 8.98
C ASN A 19 -12.15 19.69 8.22
N ILE A 20 -11.19 20.40 7.62
CA ILE A 20 -10.10 19.81 6.84
C ILE A 20 -9.25 18.83 7.65
N ILE A 21 -9.08 19.03 8.96
CA ILE A 21 -8.30 18.16 9.84
C ILE A 21 -8.97 16.79 9.92
N LEU A 22 -10.29 16.74 9.99
CA LEU A 22 -11.06 15.49 10.01
C LEU A 22 -10.78 14.63 8.77
N THR A 23 -10.67 15.25 7.60
CA THR A 23 -10.36 14.56 6.34
C THR A 23 -9.00 13.84 6.40
N TYR A 24 -7.98 14.48 6.99
CA TYR A 24 -6.68 13.84 7.17
C TYR A 24 -6.70 12.75 8.24
N ILE A 25 -7.49 12.91 9.29
CA ILE A 25 -7.64 11.88 10.34
C ILE A 25 -8.34 10.65 9.76
N PHE A 26 -9.38 10.81 8.95
CA PHE A 26 -10.04 9.69 8.29
C PHE A 26 -9.09 8.98 7.33
N ALA A 27 -8.39 9.70 6.48
CA ALA A 27 -7.36 9.12 5.62
C ALA A 27 -6.30 8.33 6.43
N PHE A 28 -5.85 8.86 7.56
CA PHE A 28 -4.91 8.18 8.45
C PHE A 28 -5.50 6.88 9.02
N ILE A 29 -6.76 6.90 9.48
CA ILE A 29 -7.46 5.72 10.01
C ILE A 29 -7.60 4.64 8.95
N GLU A 30 -7.93 5.02 7.72
CA GLU A 30 -8.05 4.08 6.62
C GLU A 30 -6.70 3.45 6.24
N GLU A 31 -5.64 4.26 6.11
CA GLU A 31 -4.32 3.75 5.74
C GLU A 31 -3.73 2.85 6.84
N ILE A 32 -3.88 3.20 8.12
CA ILE A 32 -3.45 2.32 9.22
C ILE A 32 -4.26 1.03 9.28
N SER A 33 -5.56 1.07 8.92
CA SER A 33 -6.41 -0.12 8.85
C SER A 33 -5.99 -1.07 7.75
N LYS A 34 -5.54 -0.57 6.59
CA LYS A 34 -4.95 -1.37 5.51
C LYS A 34 -3.61 -1.98 5.93
N MET A 35 -2.75 -1.19 6.58
CA MET A 35 -1.47 -1.68 7.13
C MET A 35 -1.69 -2.76 8.20
N ALA A 36 -2.71 -2.64 9.04
CA ALA A 36 -3.04 -3.66 10.04
C ALA A 36 -3.35 -5.01 9.37
N ILE A 37 -4.12 -5.03 8.27
CA ILE A 37 -4.39 -6.26 7.51
C ILE A 37 -3.07 -6.86 6.98
N PHE A 38 -2.17 -6.04 6.47
CA PHE A 38 -0.87 -6.52 6.01
C PHE A 38 -0.08 -7.19 7.14
N PHE A 39 0.01 -6.56 8.30
CA PHE A 39 0.74 -7.12 9.44
C PHE A 39 0.09 -8.38 10.01
N LEU A 40 -1.24 -8.47 10.00
CA LEU A 40 -1.96 -9.61 10.55
C LEU A 40 -1.90 -10.85 9.63
N PHE A 41 -1.93 -10.67 8.31
CA PHE A 41 -2.12 -11.78 7.39
C PHE A 41 -0.98 -12.01 6.40
N VAL A 42 -0.16 -10.98 6.12
CA VAL A 42 0.88 -11.04 5.09
C VAL A 42 2.28 -11.11 5.69
N PHE A 43 2.55 -10.29 6.69
CA PHE A 43 3.91 -10.06 7.20
C PHE A 43 4.64 -11.34 7.61
N ASP A 44 3.96 -12.27 8.26
CA ASP A 44 4.52 -13.56 8.68
C ASP A 44 4.21 -14.71 7.71
N ASN A 45 3.62 -14.41 6.55
CA ASN A 45 3.30 -15.43 5.56
C ASN A 45 4.57 -15.92 4.88
N LYS A 46 4.64 -17.25 4.65
CA LYS A 46 5.79 -17.89 3.98
C LYS A 46 5.99 -17.43 2.53
N TYR A 47 4.96 -16.94 1.89
CA TYR A 47 4.99 -16.42 0.52
C TYR A 47 5.37 -14.93 0.43
N TYR A 48 5.61 -14.28 1.58
CA TYR A 48 6.19 -12.95 1.64
C TYR A 48 7.70 -13.09 1.80
N ASP A 49 8.42 -13.38 0.72
CA ASP A 49 9.83 -13.76 0.76
C ASP A 49 10.75 -12.88 -0.08
N ASP A 50 10.19 -11.95 -0.86
CA ASP A 50 10.95 -10.93 -1.59
C ASP A 50 10.37 -9.50 -1.43
N MET A 51 11.13 -8.50 -1.96
CA MET A 51 10.72 -7.11 -1.81
C MET A 51 9.52 -6.73 -2.69
N TYR A 52 9.30 -7.46 -3.79
CA TYR A 52 8.20 -7.20 -4.71
C TYR A 52 6.86 -7.63 -4.13
N ASP A 53 6.86 -8.67 -3.33
CA ASP A 53 5.66 -9.19 -2.68
C ASP A 53 4.94 -8.16 -1.83
N GLY A 54 5.69 -7.35 -1.07
CA GLY A 54 5.10 -6.30 -0.22
C GLY A 54 4.30 -5.28 -1.03
N LEU A 55 4.78 -4.97 -2.24
CA LEU A 55 4.09 -4.08 -3.15
C LEU A 55 2.80 -4.72 -3.68
N VAL A 56 2.87 -5.98 -4.15
CA VAL A 56 1.73 -6.72 -4.70
C VAL A 56 0.65 -6.92 -3.64
N TYR A 57 1.01 -7.41 -2.45
CA TYR A 57 0.04 -7.63 -1.38
C TYR A 57 -0.63 -6.33 -0.91
N MET A 58 0.13 -5.24 -0.79
CA MET A 58 -0.46 -3.95 -0.39
C MET A 58 -1.37 -3.36 -1.47
N MET A 59 -1.04 -3.52 -2.75
CA MET A 59 -1.94 -3.15 -3.85
C MET A 59 -3.25 -3.91 -3.78
N LEU A 60 -3.21 -5.23 -3.55
CA LEU A 60 -4.42 -6.06 -3.43
C LEU A 60 -5.27 -5.68 -2.22
N ILE A 61 -4.64 -5.42 -1.07
CA ILE A 61 -5.33 -4.94 0.14
C ILE A 61 -6.02 -3.60 -0.13
N ALA A 62 -5.31 -2.65 -0.76
CA ALA A 62 -5.84 -1.33 -1.05
C ALA A 62 -6.97 -1.37 -2.09
N LEU A 63 -6.84 -2.20 -3.14
CA LEU A 63 -7.88 -2.40 -4.13
C LEU A 63 -9.15 -3.04 -3.52
N SER A 64 -8.96 -4.04 -2.66
CA SER A 64 -10.08 -4.68 -1.95
C SER A 64 -10.78 -3.72 -0.99
N PHE A 65 -10.01 -2.86 -0.31
CA PHE A 65 -10.56 -1.81 0.55
C PHE A 65 -11.41 -0.84 -0.28
N ALA A 66 -10.85 -0.29 -1.35
CA ALA A 66 -11.51 0.69 -2.20
C ALA A 66 -12.78 0.14 -2.85
N GLY A 67 -12.77 -1.12 -3.31
CA GLY A 67 -13.94 -1.77 -3.90
C GLY A 67 -15.08 -1.93 -2.89
N LEU A 68 -14.78 -2.38 -1.66
CA LEU A 68 -15.80 -2.48 -0.59
C LEU A 68 -16.34 -1.11 -0.19
N GLU A 69 -15.46 -0.13 -0.07
CA GLU A 69 -15.86 1.25 0.23
C GLU A 69 -16.75 1.82 -0.86
N ASN A 70 -16.42 1.62 -2.14
CA ASN A 70 -17.24 2.07 -3.26
C ASN A 70 -18.65 1.46 -3.23
N VAL A 71 -18.77 0.18 -2.89
CA VAL A 71 -20.07 -0.48 -2.68
C VAL A 71 -20.85 0.17 -1.54
N MET A 72 -20.20 0.48 -0.42
CA MET A 72 -20.86 1.16 0.72
C MET A 72 -21.37 2.54 0.33
N TYR A 73 -20.58 3.34 -0.38
CA TYR A 73 -21.02 4.64 -0.89
C TYR A 73 -22.16 4.54 -1.89
N ALA A 74 -22.13 3.54 -2.78
CA ALA A 74 -23.23 3.32 -3.72
C ALA A 74 -24.56 3.04 -3.00
N PHE A 75 -24.54 2.25 -1.92
CA PHE A 75 -25.71 1.96 -1.12
C PHE A 75 -26.18 3.11 -0.23
N SER A 76 -25.35 4.11 0.04
CA SER A 76 -25.73 5.29 0.83
C SER A 76 -26.51 6.32 0.04
N GLU A 77 -26.54 6.23 -1.30
CA GLU A 77 -27.19 7.18 -2.17
C GLU A 77 -28.72 7.00 -2.22
N SER A 78 -29.44 8.13 -2.33
CA SER A 78 -30.90 8.16 -2.29
C SER A 78 -31.60 7.68 -3.56
N THR A 79 -30.88 7.63 -4.69
CA THR A 79 -31.42 7.21 -5.99
C THR A 79 -30.41 6.37 -6.76
N ILE A 80 -30.91 5.45 -7.61
CA ILE A 80 -30.08 4.59 -8.46
C ILE A 80 -29.19 5.42 -9.39
N GLN A 81 -29.68 6.50 -9.95
CA GLN A 81 -28.89 7.37 -10.85
C GLN A 81 -27.70 7.99 -10.13
N LYS A 82 -27.90 8.52 -8.91
CA LYS A 82 -26.80 9.06 -8.09
C LYS A 82 -25.82 7.98 -7.69
N SER A 83 -26.32 6.80 -7.30
CA SER A 83 -25.49 5.65 -6.96
C SER A 83 -24.55 5.25 -8.12
N ILE A 84 -25.10 5.09 -9.32
CA ILE A 84 -24.32 4.76 -10.53
C ILE A 84 -23.30 5.88 -10.84
N SER A 85 -23.74 7.14 -10.84
CA SER A 85 -22.86 8.28 -11.14
C SER A 85 -21.69 8.37 -10.15
N LEU A 86 -21.99 8.25 -8.86
CA LEU A 86 -20.96 8.27 -7.81
C LEU A 86 -20.00 7.09 -7.94
N SER A 87 -20.51 5.87 -8.20
CA SER A 87 -19.66 4.68 -8.37
C SER A 87 -18.69 4.85 -9.54
N ILE A 88 -19.17 5.30 -10.71
CA ILE A 88 -18.32 5.55 -11.88
C ILE A 88 -17.25 6.60 -11.57
N MET A 89 -17.62 7.68 -10.89
CA MET A 89 -16.67 8.74 -10.51
C MET A 89 -15.57 8.18 -9.58
N ARG A 90 -15.97 7.40 -8.59
CA ARG A 90 -15.06 6.77 -7.64
C ARG A 90 -14.18 5.68 -8.28
N ASP A 91 -14.69 4.95 -9.27
CA ASP A 91 -13.91 3.96 -10.04
C ASP A 91 -12.74 4.60 -10.79
N ILE A 92 -12.92 5.83 -11.27
CA ILE A 92 -11.91 6.55 -12.05
C ILE A 92 -10.95 7.34 -11.13
N THR A 93 -11.39 7.75 -9.95
CA THR A 93 -10.62 8.63 -9.05
C THR A 93 -10.18 7.96 -7.76
N THR A 94 -11.11 7.53 -6.93
CA THR A 94 -10.84 7.05 -5.57
C THR A 94 -10.22 5.67 -5.55
N ILE A 95 -10.69 4.72 -6.38
CA ILE A 95 -10.09 3.39 -6.45
C ILE A 95 -8.62 3.45 -6.89
N PRO A 96 -8.26 4.16 -7.98
CA PRO A 96 -6.84 4.33 -8.34
C PRO A 96 -6.02 5.05 -7.25
N LEU A 97 -6.59 6.03 -6.54
CA LEU A 97 -5.91 6.69 -5.43
C LEU A 97 -5.52 5.68 -4.34
N HIS A 98 -6.46 4.84 -3.90
CA HIS A 98 -6.17 3.82 -2.89
C HIS A 98 -5.08 2.85 -3.35
N VAL A 99 -5.10 2.44 -4.62
CA VAL A 99 -4.04 1.58 -5.20
C VAL A 99 -2.69 2.30 -5.16
N ILE A 100 -2.63 3.59 -5.48
CA ILE A 100 -1.40 4.38 -5.41
C ILE A 100 -0.90 4.48 -3.96
N CYS A 101 -1.79 4.72 -2.99
CA CYS A 101 -1.46 4.67 -1.56
C CYS A 101 -0.92 3.28 -1.17
N GLY A 102 -1.55 2.20 -1.65
CA GLY A 102 -1.08 0.83 -1.46
C GLY A 102 0.32 0.59 -2.03
N ILE A 103 0.64 1.15 -3.20
CA ILE A 103 1.99 1.09 -3.80
C ILE A 103 3.01 1.80 -2.91
N ILE A 104 2.70 2.98 -2.40
CA ILE A 104 3.58 3.73 -1.49
C ILE A 104 3.82 2.92 -0.20
N ILE A 105 2.76 2.44 0.42
CA ILE A 105 2.87 1.62 1.65
C ILE A 105 3.69 0.35 1.37
N GLY A 106 3.35 -0.39 0.32
CA GLY A 106 4.03 -1.63 -0.06
C GLY A 106 5.53 -1.43 -0.31
N TYR A 107 5.90 -0.36 -0.99
CA TYR A 107 7.29 0.01 -1.21
C TYR A 107 8.05 0.21 0.11
N PHE A 108 7.55 1.03 1.01
CA PHE A 108 8.22 1.30 2.28
C PHE A 108 8.17 0.11 3.24
N LEU A 109 7.08 -0.67 3.25
CA LEU A 109 7.01 -1.90 4.05
C LEU A 109 8.01 -2.95 3.55
N SER A 110 8.22 -3.07 2.23
CA SER A 110 9.28 -3.90 1.68
C SER A 110 10.66 -3.45 2.16
N LEU A 111 10.95 -2.15 2.06
CA LEU A 111 12.22 -1.61 2.60
C LEU A 111 12.37 -1.87 4.10
N SER A 112 11.30 -1.81 4.86
CA SER A 112 11.31 -2.12 6.30
C SER A 112 11.60 -3.59 6.55
N SER A 113 10.85 -4.49 5.91
CA SER A 113 10.89 -5.94 6.15
C SER A 113 12.26 -6.53 5.84
N PHE A 114 12.90 -6.08 4.76
CA PHE A 114 14.19 -6.60 4.29
C PHE A 114 15.40 -5.80 4.74
N SER A 115 15.22 -4.74 5.55
CA SER A 115 16.31 -3.98 6.15
C SER A 115 16.96 -4.75 7.31
N LYS A 116 18.29 -4.69 7.41
CA LYS A 116 19.04 -5.20 8.57
C LYS A 116 19.10 -4.17 9.73
N ASN A 117 18.89 -2.89 9.45
CA ASN A 117 18.97 -1.79 10.42
C ASN A 117 17.61 -1.55 11.08
N LYS A 118 17.54 -1.66 12.42
CA LYS A 118 16.30 -1.49 13.19
C LYS A 118 15.69 -0.09 13.04
N GLU A 119 16.51 0.94 13.09
CA GLU A 119 16.04 2.32 12.96
C GLU A 119 15.39 2.56 11.59
N ARG A 120 16.03 2.08 10.51
CA ARG A 120 15.47 2.16 9.15
C ARG A 120 14.15 1.42 9.02
N LYS A 121 13.96 0.29 9.75
CA LYS A 121 12.68 -0.42 9.76
C LYS A 121 11.54 0.47 10.26
N TYR A 122 11.72 1.11 11.42
CA TYR A 122 10.70 1.97 11.99
C TYR A 122 10.47 3.23 11.17
N ILE A 123 11.53 3.84 10.65
CA ILE A 123 11.43 5.01 9.77
C ILE A 123 10.61 4.67 8.51
N ASN A 124 10.86 3.52 7.89
CA ASN A 124 10.13 3.11 6.69
C ASN A 124 8.65 2.80 7.00
N ILE A 125 8.32 2.18 8.13
CA ILE A 125 6.92 1.98 8.55
C ILE A 125 6.22 3.33 8.75
N LEU A 126 6.88 4.28 9.40
CA LEU A 126 6.34 5.62 9.62
C LEU A 126 6.14 6.37 8.29
N LEU A 127 7.13 6.31 7.39
CA LEU A 127 7.03 6.91 6.05
C LEU A 127 5.91 6.27 5.23
N ALA A 128 5.73 4.95 5.30
CA ALA A 128 4.62 4.26 4.65
C ALA A 128 3.28 4.87 5.03
N LEU A 129 3.04 5.03 6.34
CA LEU A 129 1.80 5.55 6.88
C LEU A 129 1.62 7.05 6.60
N LEU A 130 2.63 7.86 6.92
CA LEU A 130 2.49 9.32 6.82
C LEU A 130 2.36 9.81 5.39
N LEU A 131 3.14 9.24 4.44
CA LEU A 131 3.08 9.67 3.04
C LEU A 131 1.77 9.24 2.38
N SER A 132 1.30 8.01 2.64
CA SER A 132 0.02 7.55 2.10
C SER A 132 -1.16 8.32 2.69
N ALA A 133 -1.20 8.53 4.01
CA ALA A 133 -2.26 9.29 4.66
C ALA A 133 -2.26 10.77 4.25
N ALA A 134 -1.09 11.39 4.09
CA ALA A 134 -0.99 12.76 3.58
C ALA A 134 -1.50 12.88 2.14
N LEU A 135 -1.10 11.97 1.25
CA LEU A 135 -1.58 11.94 -0.13
C LEU A 135 -3.10 11.75 -0.17
N HIS A 136 -3.61 10.75 0.54
CA HIS A 136 -5.03 10.42 0.60
C HIS A 136 -5.85 11.60 1.17
N GLY A 137 -5.46 12.14 2.33
CA GLY A 137 -6.13 13.28 2.95
C GLY A 137 -6.10 14.53 2.08
N THR A 138 -4.99 14.79 1.36
CA THR A 138 -4.90 15.91 0.42
C THR A 138 -5.88 15.75 -0.74
N PHE A 139 -5.97 14.54 -1.30
CA PHE A 139 -6.91 14.25 -2.38
C PHE A 139 -8.36 14.43 -1.92
N ASN A 140 -8.72 13.84 -0.77
CA ASN A 140 -10.08 13.98 -0.23
C ASN A 140 -10.42 15.44 0.13
N SER A 141 -9.45 16.21 0.64
CA SER A 141 -9.62 17.64 0.91
C SER A 141 -9.84 18.44 -0.37
N LEU A 142 -9.13 18.10 -1.44
CA LEU A 142 -9.32 18.71 -2.76
C LEU A 142 -10.70 18.38 -3.34
N MET A 143 -11.15 17.12 -3.23
CA MET A 143 -12.48 16.72 -3.68
C MET A 143 -13.58 17.47 -2.91
N ASN A 144 -13.44 17.62 -1.59
CA ASN A 144 -14.38 18.40 -0.77
C ASN A 144 -14.38 19.89 -1.17
N LEU A 145 -13.21 20.46 -1.45
CA LEU A 145 -13.09 21.83 -1.92
C LEU A 145 -13.79 22.02 -3.27
N LEU A 146 -13.52 21.17 -4.25
CA LEU A 146 -14.16 21.24 -5.58
C LEU A 146 -15.68 21.10 -5.47
N GLY A 147 -16.18 20.16 -4.66
CA GLY A 147 -17.62 20.00 -4.41
C GLY A 147 -18.26 21.19 -3.67
N SER A 148 -17.50 21.98 -2.91
CA SER A 148 -17.99 23.18 -2.21
C SER A 148 -18.04 24.43 -3.08
N LEU A 149 -17.34 24.44 -4.19
CA LEU A 149 -17.38 25.52 -5.17
C LEU A 149 -18.71 25.47 -5.94
N ASN A 150 -19.81 25.92 -5.40
CA ASN A 150 -21.13 26.01 -6.06
C ASN A 150 -21.04 26.85 -7.35
N ILE A 151 -20.31 26.40 -8.36
CA ILE A 151 -20.14 27.05 -9.63
C ILE A 151 -21.35 26.69 -10.47
N ASN A 152 -22.17 27.72 -10.79
CA ASN A 152 -23.23 27.56 -11.77
C ASN A 152 -22.59 27.43 -13.16
N TYR A 153 -22.57 26.22 -13.68
CA TYR A 153 -22.06 25.97 -15.03
C TYR A 153 -23.18 26.18 -16.06
N ASP A 154 -22.93 27.07 -17.00
CA ASP A 154 -23.87 27.34 -18.11
C ASP A 154 -23.78 26.26 -19.22
N SER A 155 -22.75 25.40 -19.19
CA SER A 155 -22.55 24.36 -20.20
C SER A 155 -21.81 23.14 -19.66
N SER A 156 -22.06 21.99 -20.30
CA SER A 156 -21.33 20.74 -20.02
C SER A 156 -19.81 20.85 -20.24
N VAL A 157 -19.38 21.73 -21.15
CA VAL A 157 -17.95 21.98 -21.43
C VAL A 157 -17.28 22.66 -20.24
N GLN A 158 -17.95 23.60 -19.56
CA GLN A 158 -17.40 24.23 -18.36
C GLN A 158 -17.24 23.25 -17.21
N VAL A 159 -18.20 22.35 -16.99
CA VAL A 159 -18.07 21.25 -16.01
C VAL A 159 -16.83 20.39 -16.30
N ILE A 160 -16.64 20.00 -17.57
CA ILE A 160 -15.47 19.18 -17.96
C ILE A 160 -14.16 19.93 -17.70
N LEU A 161 -14.07 21.20 -18.07
CA LEU A 161 -12.82 21.97 -17.94
C LEU A 161 -12.46 22.27 -16.47
N PHE A 162 -13.45 22.59 -15.62
CA PHE A 162 -13.19 23.04 -14.26
C PHE A 162 -13.24 21.94 -13.20
N GLU A 163 -13.96 20.86 -13.42
CA GLU A 163 -14.05 19.75 -12.47
C GLU A 163 -13.29 18.51 -12.93
N ALA A 164 -13.61 17.98 -14.12
CA ALA A 164 -13.05 16.71 -14.55
C ALA A 164 -11.58 16.80 -14.97
N LEU A 165 -11.20 17.80 -15.75
CA LEU A 165 -9.84 17.90 -16.28
C LEU A 165 -8.77 18.06 -15.20
N PRO A 166 -8.92 18.92 -14.15
CA PRO A 166 -7.95 18.99 -13.06
C PRO A 166 -7.78 17.66 -12.34
N LEU A 167 -8.87 16.93 -12.08
CA LEU A 167 -8.83 15.63 -11.42
C LEU A 167 -8.09 14.60 -12.26
N ILE A 168 -8.38 14.55 -13.55
CA ILE A 168 -7.69 13.64 -14.49
C ILE A 168 -6.19 13.95 -14.52
N LEU A 169 -5.79 15.21 -14.59
CA LEU A 169 -4.38 15.61 -14.60
C LEU A 169 -3.68 15.22 -13.30
N ILE A 170 -4.33 15.40 -12.16
CA ILE A 170 -3.81 14.97 -10.86
C ILE A 170 -3.64 13.43 -10.83
N MET A 171 -4.64 12.69 -11.29
CA MET A 171 -4.57 11.22 -11.34
C MET A 171 -3.45 10.73 -12.25
N ILE A 172 -3.24 11.37 -13.42
CA ILE A 172 -2.11 11.06 -14.31
C ILE A 172 -0.78 11.33 -13.60
N ALA A 173 -0.63 12.47 -12.92
CA ALA A 173 0.59 12.79 -12.18
C ALA A 173 0.87 11.78 -11.06
N LEU A 174 -0.15 11.40 -10.30
CA LEU A 174 -0.05 10.39 -9.25
C LEU A 174 0.30 9.00 -9.82
N PHE A 175 -0.27 8.64 -10.95
CA PHE A 175 0.07 7.39 -11.65
C PHE A 175 1.54 7.37 -12.08
N VAL A 176 2.07 8.47 -12.61
CA VAL A 176 3.51 8.59 -12.96
C VAL A 176 4.39 8.40 -11.72
N VAL A 177 4.00 8.96 -10.57
CA VAL A 177 4.71 8.75 -9.30
C VAL A 177 4.66 7.29 -8.88
N ALA A 178 3.50 6.64 -8.94
CA ALA A 178 3.33 5.23 -8.61
C ALA A 178 4.21 4.32 -9.47
N VAL A 179 4.27 4.56 -10.78
CA VAL A 179 5.15 3.82 -11.71
C VAL A 179 6.63 3.98 -11.32
N LYS A 180 7.07 5.16 -10.85
CA LYS A 180 8.44 5.35 -10.34
C LYS A 180 8.70 4.51 -9.10
N PHE A 181 7.76 4.42 -8.16
CA PHE A 181 7.88 3.55 -6.97
C PHE A 181 7.96 2.07 -7.36
N ILE A 182 7.10 1.62 -8.29
CA ILE A 182 7.13 0.24 -8.79
C ILE A 182 8.49 -0.08 -9.42
N LYS A 183 8.95 0.75 -10.36
CA LYS A 183 10.26 0.55 -11.03
C LYS A 183 11.41 0.54 -10.03
N LYS A 184 11.37 1.41 -9.02
CA LYS A 184 12.40 1.43 -7.98
C LYS A 184 12.34 0.19 -7.10
N ASN A 185 11.15 -0.32 -6.77
CA ASN A 185 10.99 -1.55 -6.00
C ASN A 185 11.52 -2.76 -6.79
N ILE A 186 11.18 -2.89 -8.08
CA ILE A 186 11.68 -3.96 -8.95
C ILE A 186 13.20 -3.96 -8.97
N LYS A 187 13.84 -2.81 -9.21
CA LYS A 187 15.30 -2.70 -9.22
C LYS A 187 15.93 -3.08 -7.87
N LEU A 188 15.32 -2.68 -6.77
CA LEU A 188 15.80 -3.06 -5.43
C LEU A 188 15.63 -4.55 -5.17
N ASN A 189 14.55 -5.15 -5.68
CA ASN A 189 14.32 -6.58 -5.58
C ASN A 189 15.35 -7.38 -6.38
N GLU A 190 15.69 -6.96 -7.60
CA GLU A 190 16.76 -7.57 -8.41
C GLU A 190 18.07 -7.60 -7.63
N VAL A 191 18.52 -6.46 -7.08
CA VAL A 191 19.73 -6.38 -6.26
C VAL A 191 19.64 -7.25 -4.99
N TYR A 192 18.47 -7.30 -4.36
CA TYR A 192 18.25 -8.16 -3.19
C TYR A 192 18.38 -9.64 -3.56
N MET A 193 17.79 -10.06 -4.65
CA MET A 193 17.82 -11.46 -5.12
C MET A 193 19.24 -11.87 -5.58
N GLU A 194 19.94 -11.01 -6.29
CA GLU A 194 21.36 -11.25 -6.66
C GLU A 194 22.26 -11.42 -5.42
N ASN A 195 22.12 -10.57 -4.41
CA ASN A 195 22.84 -10.69 -3.15
C ASN A 195 22.47 -11.96 -2.38
N LYS A 196 21.18 -12.34 -2.39
CA LYS A 196 20.68 -13.57 -1.76
C LYS A 196 21.28 -14.80 -2.44
N GLU A 197 21.36 -14.81 -3.76
CA GLU A 197 21.99 -15.88 -4.53
C GLU A 197 23.51 -15.93 -4.31
N TYR A 198 24.19 -14.78 -4.33
CA TYR A 198 25.62 -14.68 -4.02
C TYR A 198 25.94 -15.20 -2.62
N ASP A 199 25.20 -14.75 -1.60
CA ASP A 199 25.34 -15.18 -0.22
C ASP A 199 25.09 -16.70 -0.08
N THR A 200 24.21 -17.24 -0.88
CA THR A 200 23.89 -18.69 -0.88
C THR A 200 25.05 -19.50 -1.50
N LYS A 201 25.67 -19.00 -2.56
CA LYS A 201 26.81 -19.67 -3.23
C LYS A 201 28.13 -19.55 -2.48
N HIS A 202 28.36 -18.47 -1.74
CA HIS A 202 29.68 -18.12 -1.21
C HIS A 202 29.77 -18.12 0.32
N LYS A 203 28.67 -18.23 1.06
CA LYS A 203 28.69 -18.21 2.52
C LYS A 203 28.79 -19.62 3.09
N TYR A 204 29.71 -19.80 4.04
CA TYR A 204 29.78 -21.00 4.88
C TYR A 204 28.39 -21.33 5.43
N LEU A 205 28.02 -22.56 5.23
CA LEU A 205 26.79 -23.09 5.76
C LEU A 205 26.83 -23.02 7.29
N MET A 206 25.78 -22.52 7.86
CA MET A 206 25.50 -22.76 9.26
C MET A 206 25.53 -24.27 9.52
N THR A 207 26.18 -24.66 10.60
CA THR A 207 26.07 -26.03 11.08
C THR A 207 24.61 -26.32 11.43
N TYR A 208 24.24 -27.62 11.49
CA TYR A 208 22.91 -28.03 11.92
C TYR A 208 22.53 -27.43 13.28
N ASP A 209 23.50 -27.37 14.22
CA ASP A 209 23.30 -26.80 15.55
C ASP A 209 23.03 -25.29 15.52
N GLU A 210 23.71 -24.52 14.67
CA GLU A 210 23.43 -23.10 14.45
C GLU A 210 22.05 -22.88 13.82
N TYR A 211 21.65 -23.77 12.90
CA TYR A 211 20.32 -23.76 12.33
C TYR A 211 19.22 -24.01 13.37
N MET A 212 19.38 -25.02 14.20
CA MET A 212 18.40 -25.39 15.25
C MET A 212 18.30 -24.32 16.34
N ASN A 213 19.41 -23.63 16.67
CA ASN A 213 19.46 -22.56 17.66
C ASN A 213 19.04 -21.19 17.11
N SER A 214 18.79 -21.03 15.82
CA SER A 214 18.33 -19.77 15.26
C SER A 214 16.85 -19.52 15.63
N ASN A 215 16.59 -18.51 16.44
CA ASN A 215 15.22 -18.11 16.81
C ASN A 215 14.49 -17.32 15.69
N ASP A 216 15.16 -17.00 14.60
CA ASP A 216 14.61 -16.26 13.50
C ASP A 216 14.10 -17.20 12.41
N ARG A 217 12.78 -17.22 12.19
CA ARG A 217 12.14 -18.06 11.19
C ARG A 217 12.67 -17.80 9.76
N ARG A 218 12.97 -16.54 9.42
CA ARG A 218 13.55 -16.17 8.12
C ARG A 218 14.98 -16.68 7.99
N ARG A 219 15.79 -16.58 9.04
CA ARG A 219 17.13 -17.18 9.08
C ARG A 219 17.09 -18.69 8.90
N ARG A 220 16.10 -19.38 9.47
CA ARG A 220 15.93 -20.84 9.30
C ARG A 220 15.63 -21.24 7.86
N VAL A 221 14.76 -20.49 7.17
CA VAL A 221 14.45 -20.74 5.76
C VAL A 221 15.66 -20.48 4.88
N ASP A 222 16.36 -19.36 5.08
CA ASP A 222 17.58 -19.02 4.33
C ASP A 222 18.71 -20.04 4.57
N THR A 223 18.84 -20.53 5.78
CA THR A 223 19.85 -21.55 6.12
C THR A 223 19.51 -22.90 5.52
N TYR A 224 18.24 -23.32 5.55
CA TYR A 224 17.79 -24.56 4.91
C TYR A 224 18.05 -24.54 3.39
N ASN A 225 17.73 -23.44 2.72
CA ASN A 225 18.01 -23.26 1.30
C ASN A 225 19.51 -23.32 1.00
N LYS A 226 20.35 -22.72 1.84
CA LYS A 226 21.83 -22.77 1.74
C LYS A 226 22.38 -24.19 1.87
N ILE A 227 21.87 -24.97 2.83
CA ILE A 227 22.27 -26.36 3.02
C ILE A 227 21.90 -27.22 1.80
N SER A 228 20.66 -27.07 1.32
CA SER A 228 20.17 -27.82 0.15
C SER A 228 20.96 -27.52 -1.13
N ILE A 229 21.39 -26.26 -1.34
CA ILE A 229 22.19 -25.87 -2.52
C ILE A 229 23.61 -26.41 -2.42
N LYS A 230 24.26 -26.40 -1.24
CA LYS A 230 25.59 -26.98 -1.08
C LYS A 230 25.60 -28.49 -1.36
N GLU A 231 24.60 -29.21 -0.88
CA GLU A 231 24.47 -30.63 -1.17
C GLU A 231 24.35 -30.93 -2.66
N LYS A 232 23.67 -30.03 -3.42
CA LYS A 232 23.58 -30.11 -4.89
C LYS A 232 24.93 -29.84 -5.55
N ILE A 233 25.63 -28.75 -5.14
CA ILE A 233 26.95 -28.40 -5.70
C ILE A 233 27.97 -29.51 -5.41
N THR A 234 28.02 -30.03 -4.20
CA THR A 234 28.94 -31.12 -3.84
C THR A 234 28.63 -32.43 -4.61
N LYS A 235 27.39 -32.65 -5.05
CA LYS A 235 27.01 -33.79 -5.90
C LYS A 235 27.32 -33.60 -7.38
N GLU A 236 27.48 -32.35 -7.84
CA GLU A 236 27.87 -32.04 -9.23
C GLU A 236 29.42 -31.97 -9.39
N GLU A 237 30.16 -31.83 -8.31
CA GLU A 237 31.64 -31.82 -8.29
C GLU A 237 32.29 -33.22 -8.06
N ASN A 238 31.49 -34.25 -7.73
CA ASN A 238 31.90 -35.65 -7.58
C ASN A 238 31.30 -36.52 -8.71
#